data_e348c442ea2dd633623426a39567ac47
#
_entry.id   e348c442ea2dd633623426a39567ac47
#
_cell.length_a   1.000
_cell.length_b   1.000
_cell.length_c   1.000
_cell.angle_alpha   90.00
_cell.angle_beta   90.00
_cell.angle_gamma   90.00
#
_symmetry.space_group_name_H-M   'P 1'
#
loop_
_entity.id
_entity.type
_entity.pdbx_description
1 polymer ?
#
loop_
_entity_poly.entity_id
_entity_poly.type
_entity_poly.pdbx_seq_one_letter_code
_entity_poly.pdbx_strand_id
1 'polypeptide(L)'
;VTTYGMSETGGGCVYDGVPLGGVSLRIESPDASGAGRIVVSGPVLAEARLDGGASSASSARAASSTSSFFARDGALRELITSDRGRLLPDGRLEVLGRLDDVIVTGGVKVEPADVEAVLSGLEGVARACVVGVPDGVWGSAVVAVVVPQAGVRLDARALRASARARLDGAHSPK
;
A
#
# COMPACT_ATOMS: atom_id res chain seq x y z
N VAL A 1 -12.22 9.79 -11.13
CA VAL A 1 -12.07 10.16 -9.71
C VAL A 1 -11.36 9.03 -9.01
N THR A 2 -10.20 9.30 -8.45
CA THR A 2 -9.49 8.37 -7.56
C THR A 2 -9.92 8.64 -6.13
N THR A 3 -10.08 7.56 -5.34
CA THR A 3 -10.53 7.66 -3.96
C THR A 3 -9.56 6.93 -3.05
N TYR A 4 -9.17 7.55 -1.94
CA TYR A 4 -8.43 6.92 -0.86
C TYR A 4 -9.25 6.98 0.43
N GLY A 5 -9.27 5.87 1.14
CA GLY A 5 -9.97 5.71 2.40
C GLY A 5 -10.07 4.23 2.77
N MET A 6 -10.58 3.94 3.95
CA MET A 6 -10.67 2.61 4.52
C MET A 6 -11.87 2.50 5.47
N SER A 7 -12.09 1.32 6.03
CA SER A 7 -13.19 1.10 6.99
C SER A 7 -13.11 2.04 8.19
N GLU A 8 -11.89 2.33 8.63
CA GLU A 8 -11.60 3.18 9.78
C GLU A 8 -11.90 4.68 9.53
N THR A 9 -12.06 5.07 8.24
CA THR A 9 -12.49 6.42 7.82
C THR A 9 -13.94 6.47 7.35
N GLY A 10 -14.69 5.37 7.51
CA GLY A 10 -16.08 5.27 7.04
C GLY A 10 -16.22 5.26 5.52
N GLY A 11 -15.13 5.03 4.79
CA GLY A 11 -15.05 5.07 3.34
C GLY A 11 -14.02 6.05 2.82
N GLY A 12 -14.21 6.62 1.62
CA GLY A 12 -13.28 7.57 1.02
C GLY A 12 -13.19 8.86 1.82
N CYS A 13 -11.97 9.26 2.17
CA CYS A 13 -11.69 10.51 2.87
C CYS A 13 -10.78 11.47 2.08
N VAL A 14 -10.23 11.00 0.94
CA VAL A 14 -9.42 11.79 -0.01
C VAL A 14 -9.91 11.49 -1.42
N TYR A 15 -10.16 12.50 -2.22
CA TYR A 15 -10.63 12.37 -3.61
C TYR A 15 -9.69 13.13 -4.55
N ASP A 16 -9.19 12.45 -5.59
CA ASP A 16 -8.19 12.99 -6.53
C ASP A 16 -6.98 13.63 -5.81
N GLY A 17 -6.59 13.02 -4.67
CA GLY A 17 -5.50 13.49 -3.82
C GLY A 17 -5.88 14.61 -2.83
N VAL A 18 -7.10 15.15 -2.90
CA VAL A 18 -7.58 16.25 -2.04
C VAL A 18 -8.34 15.67 -0.84
N PRO A 19 -7.95 15.95 0.41
CA PRO A 19 -8.68 15.51 1.59
C PRO A 19 -10.03 16.22 1.71
N LEU A 20 -11.02 15.51 2.26
CA LEU A 20 -12.32 16.12 2.61
C LEU A 20 -12.15 17.19 3.70
N GLY A 21 -13.11 18.11 3.76
CA GLY A 21 -13.13 19.15 4.79
C GLY A 21 -13.06 18.56 6.20
N GLY A 22 -12.11 19.04 6.99
CA GLY A 22 -11.84 18.56 8.35
C GLY A 22 -10.92 17.33 8.43
N VAL A 23 -10.53 16.74 7.31
CA VAL A 23 -9.51 15.68 7.25
C VAL A 23 -8.14 16.32 7.08
N SER A 24 -7.21 15.95 7.94
CA SER A 24 -5.81 16.34 7.85
C SER A 24 -4.95 15.12 7.56
N LEU A 25 -3.92 15.32 6.74
CA LEU A 25 -2.97 14.30 6.34
C LEU A 25 -1.56 14.70 6.76
N ARG A 26 -0.79 13.74 7.23
CA ARG A 26 0.65 13.93 7.48
C ARG A 26 1.41 12.69 7.02
N ILE A 27 2.65 12.88 6.63
CA ILE A 27 3.56 11.78 6.30
C ILE A 27 4.51 11.57 7.49
N GLU A 28 4.48 10.37 8.03
CA GLU A 28 5.36 9.96 9.12
C GLU A 28 6.65 9.35 8.57
N SER A 29 7.78 9.74 9.16
CA SER A 29 9.13 9.27 8.77
C SER A 29 9.38 9.33 7.26
N PRO A 30 9.26 10.53 6.63
CA PRO A 30 9.47 10.66 5.19
C PRO A 30 10.93 10.36 4.82
N ASP A 31 11.13 9.67 3.71
CA ASP A 31 12.42 9.46 3.09
C ASP A 31 12.86 10.70 2.26
N ALA A 32 14.01 10.59 1.54
CA ALA A 32 14.54 11.69 0.73
C ALA A 32 13.57 12.12 -0.42
N SER A 33 12.63 11.27 -0.81
CA SER A 33 11.60 11.60 -1.81
C SER A 33 10.35 12.23 -1.20
N GLY A 34 10.30 12.40 0.12
CA GLY A 34 9.14 12.86 0.87
C GLY A 34 8.09 11.77 1.10
N ALA A 35 8.35 10.53 0.70
CA ALA A 35 7.44 9.41 0.87
C ALA A 35 7.64 8.71 2.21
N GLY A 36 6.54 8.43 2.89
CA GLY A 36 6.53 7.76 4.18
C GLY A 36 5.16 7.21 4.49
N ARG A 37 4.92 6.86 5.75
CA ARG A 37 3.64 6.33 6.20
C ARG A 37 2.58 7.43 6.19
N ILE A 38 1.41 7.12 5.64
CA ILE A 38 0.27 8.04 5.67
C ILE A 38 -0.37 7.98 7.06
N VAL A 39 -0.59 9.16 7.64
CA VAL A 39 -1.35 9.33 8.88
C VAL A 39 -2.53 10.24 8.59
N VAL A 40 -3.72 9.79 9.00
CA VAL A 40 -4.99 10.50 8.79
C VAL A 40 -5.52 10.99 10.13
N SER A 41 -5.98 12.22 10.20
CA SER A 41 -6.69 12.75 11.37
C SER A 41 -7.95 13.51 10.96
N GLY A 42 -8.90 13.59 11.87
CA GLY A 42 -10.14 14.32 11.64
C GLY A 42 -11.40 13.58 12.09
N PRO A 43 -12.57 14.19 11.90
CA PRO A 43 -13.85 13.67 12.39
C PRO A 43 -14.33 12.42 11.65
N VAL A 44 -13.71 12.05 10.53
CA VAL A 44 -14.03 10.86 9.75
C VAL A 44 -13.55 9.57 10.41
N LEU A 45 -12.70 9.65 11.43
CA LEU A 45 -12.12 8.47 12.06
C LEU A 45 -13.14 7.74 12.93
N ALA A 46 -13.24 6.43 12.75
CA ALA A 46 -14.01 5.54 13.61
C ALA A 46 -13.55 5.67 15.08
N GLU A 47 -14.47 5.51 16.01
CA GLU A 47 -14.15 5.65 17.45
C GLU A 47 -13.26 4.52 17.95
N ALA A 48 -13.46 3.30 17.43
CA ALA A 48 -12.67 2.13 17.76
C ALA A 48 -12.73 1.09 16.63
N ARG A 49 -11.78 0.18 16.62
CA ARG A 49 -11.83 -1.03 15.81
C ARG A 49 -12.35 -2.17 16.67
N LEU A 50 -13.35 -2.89 16.17
CA LEU A 50 -13.82 -4.13 16.76
C LEU A 50 -13.02 -5.28 16.18
N ASP A 51 -12.08 -5.82 16.93
CA ASP A 51 -11.38 -7.04 16.55
C ASP A 51 -12.36 -8.20 16.69
N GLY A 52 -12.74 -8.84 15.59
CA GLY A 52 -13.68 -9.95 15.51
C GLY A 52 -13.12 -11.26 16.11
N GLY A 53 -12.75 -11.26 17.37
CA GLY A 53 -12.18 -12.41 18.07
C GLY A 53 -12.53 -12.45 19.56
N ALA A 54 -13.48 -13.35 19.91
CA ALA A 54 -13.79 -13.85 21.23
C ALA A 54 -14.68 -13.00 22.13
N SER A 55 -15.92 -13.46 22.20
CA SER A 55 -16.80 -13.27 23.35
C SER A 55 -16.08 -13.66 24.66
N SER A 56 -16.39 -12.92 25.68
CA SER A 56 -16.28 -13.14 27.10
C SER A 56 -15.22 -12.35 27.84
N ALA A 57 -15.75 -11.38 28.57
CA ALA A 57 -15.37 -11.00 29.94
C ALA A 57 -13.87 -10.92 30.27
N SER A 58 -13.26 -9.81 29.94
CA SER A 58 -12.46 -9.04 30.91
C SER A 58 -12.05 -7.69 30.31
N SER A 59 -12.75 -6.67 30.69
CA SER A 59 -12.69 -5.30 30.15
C SER A 59 -11.45 -4.49 30.50
N ALA A 60 -10.34 -5.14 30.86
CA ALA A 60 -9.15 -4.42 31.31
C ALA A 60 -7.87 -4.70 30.49
N ARG A 61 -7.87 -5.60 29.50
CA ARG A 61 -6.69 -5.94 28.71
C ARG A 61 -6.82 -5.73 27.21
N ALA A 62 -7.99 -5.38 26.71
CA ALA A 62 -8.21 -5.08 25.29
C ALA A 62 -7.65 -3.73 24.83
N ALA A 63 -7.13 -2.91 25.74
CA ALA A 63 -6.56 -1.60 25.42
C ALA A 63 -5.17 -1.66 24.76
N SER A 64 -4.55 -2.85 24.67
CA SER A 64 -3.15 -2.96 24.25
C SER A 64 -2.94 -3.28 22.77
N SER A 65 -3.93 -3.85 22.06
CA SER A 65 -3.81 -4.13 20.63
C SER A 65 -4.51 -3.10 19.73
N THR A 66 -5.48 -2.38 20.28
CA THR A 66 -6.18 -1.28 19.57
C THR A 66 -5.34 -0.01 19.48
N SER A 67 -4.31 0.12 20.34
CA SER A 67 -3.50 1.35 20.48
C SER A 67 -2.46 1.55 19.38
N SER A 68 -2.18 0.57 18.55
CA SER A 68 -1.17 0.73 17.48
C SER A 68 -1.69 1.43 16.22
N PHE A 69 -3.01 1.47 16.01
CA PHE A 69 -3.62 2.11 14.84
C PHE A 69 -4.11 3.53 15.10
N PHE A 70 -4.50 3.84 16.35
CA PHE A 70 -4.93 5.18 16.72
C PHE A 70 -3.98 5.76 17.74
N ALA A 71 -3.29 6.82 17.37
CA ALA A 71 -2.51 7.66 18.26
C ALA A 71 -3.29 8.94 18.60
N ARG A 72 -2.82 9.68 19.58
CA ARG A 72 -3.28 11.04 19.86
C ARG A 72 -2.08 11.97 19.82
N ASP A 73 -2.16 12.96 18.96
CA ASP A 73 -1.27 14.11 19.00
C ASP A 73 -2.06 15.28 19.64
N GLY A 74 -1.80 15.49 20.91
CA GLY A 74 -2.58 16.45 21.69
C GLY A 74 -4.07 16.08 21.80
N ALA A 75 -4.95 16.94 21.27
CA ALA A 75 -6.42 16.76 21.28
C ALA A 75 -6.95 15.98 20.07
N LEU A 76 -6.13 15.76 19.03
CA LEU A 76 -6.55 15.10 17.79
C LEU A 76 -6.27 13.61 17.86
N ARG A 77 -7.24 12.83 17.34
CA ARG A 77 -7.03 11.41 17.08
C ARG A 77 -6.37 11.26 15.72
N GLU A 78 -5.40 10.38 15.65
CA GLU A 78 -4.70 10.02 14.43
C GLU A 78 -4.87 8.54 14.14
N LEU A 79 -5.11 8.20 12.88
CA LEU A 79 -5.05 6.85 12.34
C LEU A 79 -3.69 6.67 11.67
N ILE A 80 -2.85 5.82 12.24
CA ILE A 80 -1.57 5.42 11.66
C ILE A 80 -1.86 4.26 10.70
N THR A 81 -1.76 4.51 9.41
CA THR A 81 -2.07 3.49 8.39
C THR A 81 -0.86 2.61 8.07
N SER A 82 -1.07 1.50 7.36
CA SER A 82 0.01 0.75 6.73
C SER A 82 0.32 1.23 5.31
N ASP A 83 -0.31 2.32 4.87
CA ASP A 83 -0.13 2.82 3.52
C ASP A 83 1.05 3.78 3.44
N ARG A 84 1.77 3.73 2.33
CA ARG A 84 2.88 4.62 2.00
C ARG A 84 2.42 5.64 0.97
N GLY A 85 2.79 6.89 1.16
CA GLY A 85 2.48 7.97 0.23
C GLY A 85 3.33 9.20 0.50
N ARG A 86 3.07 10.24 -0.26
CA ARG A 86 3.67 11.56 -0.08
C ARG A 86 2.67 12.67 -0.35
N LEU A 87 2.94 13.83 0.21
CA LEU A 87 2.21 15.04 -0.14
C LEU A 87 2.97 15.76 -1.26
N LEU A 88 2.28 16.06 -2.33
CA LEU A 88 2.79 16.83 -3.45
C LEU A 88 2.92 18.31 -3.06
N PRO A 89 3.68 19.14 -3.82
CA PRO A 89 3.84 20.56 -3.54
C PRO A 89 2.52 21.36 -3.52
N ASP A 90 1.49 20.86 -4.19
CA ASP A 90 0.14 21.43 -4.19
C ASP A 90 -0.74 20.94 -3.04
N GLY A 91 -0.17 20.14 -2.13
CA GLY A 91 -0.86 19.57 -0.96
C GLY A 91 -1.66 18.30 -1.23
N ARG A 92 -1.69 17.79 -2.46
CA ARG A 92 -2.40 16.55 -2.77
C ARG A 92 -1.62 15.32 -2.27
N LEU A 93 -2.39 14.33 -1.82
CA LEU A 93 -1.85 13.02 -1.47
C LEU A 93 -1.61 12.18 -2.73
N GLU A 94 -0.42 11.66 -2.86
CA GLU A 94 -0.09 10.56 -3.76
C GLU A 94 0.13 9.29 -2.93
N VAL A 95 -0.70 8.27 -3.17
CA VAL A 95 -0.57 6.95 -2.53
C VAL A 95 0.35 6.10 -3.38
N LEU A 96 1.40 5.55 -2.77
CA LEU A 96 2.45 4.78 -3.45
C LEU A 96 2.31 3.26 -3.24
N GLY A 97 1.54 2.82 -2.24
CA GLY A 97 1.36 1.41 -1.93
C GLY A 97 1.21 1.16 -0.44
N ARG A 98 1.49 -0.07 -0.01
CA ARG A 98 1.43 -0.46 1.40
C ARG A 98 2.80 -0.83 1.93
N LEU A 99 3.08 -0.44 3.16
CA LEU A 99 4.33 -0.77 3.87
C LEU A 99 4.45 -2.26 4.22
N ASP A 100 3.31 -2.93 4.40
CA ASP A 100 3.22 -4.36 4.72
C ASP A 100 3.22 -5.27 3.48
N ASP A 101 3.06 -4.71 2.28
CA ASP A 101 3.12 -5.45 1.01
C ASP A 101 4.55 -5.57 0.45
N VAL A 102 5.54 -4.92 1.08
CA VAL A 102 6.94 -4.98 0.62
C VAL A 102 7.45 -6.41 0.60
N ILE A 103 7.88 -6.87 -0.57
CA ILE A 103 8.43 -8.21 -0.76
C ILE A 103 9.92 -8.18 -0.43
N VAL A 104 10.35 -9.02 0.50
CA VAL A 104 11.78 -9.19 0.82
C VAL A 104 12.30 -10.43 0.08
N THR A 105 13.10 -10.22 -0.95
CA THR A 105 13.68 -11.27 -1.78
C THR A 105 15.21 -11.19 -1.76
N GLY A 106 15.88 -12.20 -1.23
CA GLY A 106 17.35 -12.23 -1.13
C GLY A 106 17.94 -11.04 -0.35
N GLY A 107 17.21 -10.51 0.65
CA GLY A 107 17.62 -9.34 1.42
C GLY A 107 17.31 -7.99 0.76
N VAL A 108 16.79 -7.98 -0.46
CA VAL A 108 16.35 -6.77 -1.18
C VAL A 108 14.87 -6.53 -0.92
N LYS A 109 14.51 -5.28 -0.64
CA LYS A 109 13.12 -4.84 -0.52
C LYS A 109 12.60 -4.46 -1.91
N VAL A 110 11.50 -5.08 -2.31
CA VAL A 110 10.81 -4.83 -3.59
C VAL A 110 9.41 -4.31 -3.29
N GLU A 111 9.11 -3.13 -3.79
CA GLU A 111 7.77 -2.54 -3.74
C GLU A 111 6.94 -3.15 -4.89
N PRO A 112 5.84 -3.86 -4.62
CA PRO A 112 5.00 -4.43 -5.68
C PRO A 112 4.51 -3.41 -6.69
N ALA A 113 4.13 -2.22 -6.23
CA ALA A 113 3.62 -1.14 -7.06
C ALA A 113 4.62 -0.67 -8.14
N ASP A 114 5.92 -0.64 -7.82
CA ASP A 114 6.95 -0.26 -8.79
C ASP A 114 7.08 -1.28 -9.92
N VAL A 115 7.02 -2.57 -9.56
CA VAL A 115 7.05 -3.66 -10.54
C VAL A 115 5.76 -3.70 -11.37
N GLU A 116 4.61 -3.48 -10.74
CA GLU A 116 3.30 -3.40 -11.41
C GLU A 116 3.23 -2.25 -12.41
N ALA A 117 3.79 -1.08 -12.06
CA ALA A 117 3.86 0.07 -12.95
C ALA A 117 4.67 -0.25 -14.22
N VAL A 118 5.83 -0.89 -14.07
CA VAL A 118 6.67 -1.31 -15.20
C VAL A 118 5.95 -2.35 -16.06
N LEU A 119 5.33 -3.37 -15.44
CA LEU A 119 4.62 -4.43 -16.17
C LEU A 119 3.39 -3.88 -16.92
N SER A 120 2.64 -2.98 -16.30
CA SER A 120 1.46 -2.35 -16.92
C SER A 120 1.82 -1.43 -18.09
N GLY A 121 3.07 -0.93 -18.13
CA GLY A 121 3.61 -0.17 -19.26
C GLY A 121 4.15 -1.03 -20.41
N LEU A 122 4.09 -2.36 -20.33
CA LEU A 122 4.48 -3.26 -21.40
C LEU A 122 3.35 -3.45 -22.42
N GLU A 123 3.73 -3.60 -23.68
CA GLU A 123 2.76 -3.80 -24.78
C GLU A 123 1.90 -5.05 -24.53
N GLY A 124 0.60 -4.91 -24.75
CA GLY A 124 -0.37 -6.00 -24.61
C GLY A 124 -0.82 -6.31 -23.18
N VAL A 125 -0.27 -5.66 -22.17
CA VAL A 125 -0.67 -5.79 -20.75
C VAL A 125 -1.82 -4.82 -20.45
N ALA A 126 -2.94 -5.35 -19.95
CA ALA A 126 -4.05 -4.54 -19.47
C ALA A 126 -3.90 -4.21 -17.98
N ARG A 127 -3.47 -5.17 -17.16
CA ARG A 127 -3.24 -5.02 -15.73
C ARG A 127 -2.17 -5.99 -15.25
N ALA A 128 -1.47 -5.62 -14.20
CA ALA A 128 -0.56 -6.51 -13.48
C ALA A 128 -0.83 -6.42 -11.97
N CYS A 129 -0.60 -7.52 -11.27
CA CYS A 129 -0.56 -7.59 -9.81
C CYS A 129 0.68 -8.37 -9.42
N VAL A 130 1.42 -7.87 -8.42
CA VAL A 130 2.67 -8.46 -7.98
C VAL A 130 2.56 -8.88 -6.52
N VAL A 131 2.96 -10.11 -6.23
CA VAL A 131 2.90 -10.68 -4.88
C VAL A 131 4.21 -11.39 -4.53
N GLY A 132 4.53 -11.43 -3.24
CA GLY A 132 5.59 -12.27 -2.71
C GLY A 132 5.07 -13.69 -2.45
N VAL A 133 5.72 -14.68 -3.03
CA VAL A 133 5.43 -16.10 -2.77
C VAL A 133 6.60 -16.69 -1.98
N PRO A 134 6.37 -17.49 -0.92
CA PRO A 134 7.45 -18.14 -0.17
C PRO A 134 8.38 -18.92 -1.10
N ASP A 135 9.69 -18.72 -0.95
CA ASP A 135 10.75 -19.34 -1.73
C ASP A 135 11.87 -19.81 -0.83
N GLY A 136 12.30 -21.07 -1.01
CA GLY A 136 13.28 -21.70 -0.13
C GLY A 136 14.70 -21.15 -0.24
N VAL A 137 15.03 -20.41 -1.29
CA VAL A 137 16.37 -19.84 -1.54
C VAL A 137 16.39 -18.34 -1.23
N TRP A 138 15.33 -17.62 -1.62
CA TRP A 138 15.27 -16.16 -1.56
C TRP A 138 14.40 -15.63 -0.41
N GLY A 139 13.78 -16.52 0.39
CA GLY A 139 12.77 -16.17 1.39
C GLY A 139 11.42 -15.89 0.75
N SER A 140 11.37 -14.97 -0.22
CA SER A 140 10.21 -14.73 -1.09
C SER A 140 10.65 -14.56 -2.53
N ALA A 141 9.87 -15.10 -3.46
CA ALA A 141 9.99 -14.84 -4.88
C ALA A 141 8.98 -13.77 -5.31
N VAL A 142 9.42 -12.83 -6.12
CA VAL A 142 8.52 -11.85 -6.77
C VAL A 142 7.75 -12.57 -7.89
N VAL A 143 6.43 -12.63 -7.78
CA VAL A 143 5.57 -13.28 -8.76
C VAL A 143 4.57 -12.25 -9.29
N ALA A 144 4.41 -12.21 -10.62
CA ALA A 144 3.46 -11.33 -11.27
C ALA A 144 2.30 -12.12 -11.90
N VAL A 145 1.08 -11.67 -11.66
CA VAL A 145 -0.12 -12.09 -12.37
C VAL A 145 -0.46 -10.99 -13.37
N VAL A 146 -0.55 -11.34 -14.64
CA VAL A 146 -0.74 -10.37 -15.72
C VAL A 146 -2.03 -10.67 -16.49
N VAL A 147 -2.85 -9.63 -16.68
CA VAL A 147 -4.05 -9.70 -17.52
C VAL A 147 -3.73 -9.11 -18.89
N PRO A 148 -3.88 -9.85 -19.98
CA PRO A 148 -3.67 -9.35 -21.34
C PRO A 148 -4.76 -8.34 -21.73
N GLN A 149 -4.43 -7.45 -22.66
CA GLN A 149 -5.42 -6.64 -23.36
C GLN A 149 -6.36 -7.52 -24.17
N ALA A 150 -7.57 -7.04 -24.42
CA ALA A 150 -8.57 -7.80 -25.20
C ALA A 150 -8.02 -8.19 -26.58
N GLY A 151 -8.12 -9.48 -26.91
CA GLY A 151 -7.64 -10.03 -28.19
C GLY A 151 -6.12 -10.27 -28.28
N VAL A 152 -5.36 -9.92 -27.24
CA VAL A 152 -3.90 -10.11 -27.20
C VAL A 152 -3.55 -11.43 -26.50
N ARG A 153 -2.65 -12.21 -27.09
CA ARG A 153 -1.99 -13.34 -26.42
C ARG A 153 -0.60 -12.90 -25.98
N LEU A 154 -0.33 -12.98 -24.69
CA LEU A 154 0.99 -12.70 -24.13
C LEU A 154 1.83 -13.97 -24.10
N ASP A 155 3.07 -13.86 -24.57
CA ASP A 155 4.11 -14.87 -24.36
C ASP A 155 4.83 -14.56 -23.03
N ALA A 156 4.72 -15.48 -22.08
CA ALA A 156 5.31 -15.30 -20.74
C ALA A 156 6.84 -15.15 -20.78
N ARG A 157 7.52 -15.77 -21.76
CA ARG A 157 8.98 -15.66 -21.92
C ARG A 157 9.38 -14.30 -22.46
N ALA A 158 8.68 -13.82 -23.48
CA ALA A 158 8.91 -12.50 -24.05
C ALA A 158 8.59 -11.40 -23.02
N LEU A 159 7.49 -11.56 -22.27
CA LEU A 159 7.10 -10.63 -21.22
C LEU A 159 8.16 -10.54 -20.12
N ARG A 160 8.69 -11.68 -19.65
CA ARG A 160 9.79 -11.71 -18.69
C ARG A 160 11.05 -11.05 -19.23
N ALA A 161 11.41 -11.26 -20.47
CA ALA A 161 12.58 -10.62 -21.09
C ALA A 161 12.41 -9.09 -21.10
N SER A 162 11.23 -8.61 -21.49
CA SER A 162 10.90 -7.18 -21.51
C SER A 162 10.90 -6.56 -20.11
N ALA A 163 10.39 -7.28 -19.10
CA ALA A 163 10.43 -6.85 -17.70
C ALA A 163 11.87 -6.76 -17.18
N ARG A 164 12.70 -7.78 -17.45
CA ARG A 164 14.12 -7.80 -17.06
C ARG A 164 14.97 -6.72 -17.69
N ALA A 165 14.60 -6.22 -18.85
CA ALA A 165 15.29 -5.11 -19.50
C ALA A 165 15.02 -3.76 -18.82
N ARG A 166 13.98 -3.68 -17.99
CA ARG A 166 13.54 -2.44 -17.30
C ARG A 166 13.63 -2.51 -15.78
N LEU A 167 13.72 -3.71 -15.23
CA LEU A 167 13.83 -3.99 -13.80
C LEU A 167 15.19 -4.64 -13.51
N ASP A 168 15.76 -4.36 -12.36
CA ASP A 168 16.94 -5.10 -11.92
C ASP A 168 16.61 -6.56 -11.55
N GLY A 169 17.65 -7.36 -11.29
CA GLY A 169 17.50 -8.80 -11.07
C GLY A 169 16.60 -9.18 -9.89
N ALA A 170 16.59 -8.39 -8.83
CA ALA A 170 15.78 -8.63 -7.63
C ALA A 170 14.30 -8.27 -7.86
N HIS A 171 14.05 -7.18 -8.59
CA HIS A 171 12.70 -6.70 -8.93
C HIS A 171 12.05 -7.48 -10.08
N SER A 172 12.81 -8.30 -10.82
CA SER A 172 12.28 -9.07 -11.95
C SER A 172 11.44 -10.26 -11.48
N PRO A 173 10.17 -10.37 -11.92
CA PRO A 173 9.32 -11.54 -11.63
C PRO A 173 9.93 -12.85 -12.14
N LYS A 174 9.75 -13.90 -11.37
CA LYS A 174 10.28 -15.27 -11.64
C LYS A 174 9.29 -16.12 -12.42
#